data_b128030f076b516e59ea49a8784637da
#
_entry.id   b128030f076b516e59ea49a8784637da
#
_cell.length_a   1.000
_cell.length_b   1.000
_cell.length_c   1.000
_cell.angle_alpha   90.00
_cell.angle_beta   90.00
_cell.angle_gamma   90.00
#
_symmetry.space_group_name_H-M   'P 1'
#
loop_
_entity.id
_entity.type
_entity.pdbx_description
1 polymer ?
#
loop_
_entity_poly.entity_id
_entity_poly.type
_entity_poly.pdbx_seq_one_letter_code
_entity_poly.pdbx_strand_id
1 'polypeptide(L)'
;MNLLLCLKRPFIWLSRFRYRCGYGVHSPFAFSLITDVIYEKMPYYAYFSLKEEQKKMIKEQGRCKGIQKVNRFLFRLVNRVQPATIIEVGRPSISSLYLQSAKPTAGYLFAPDLSELFLDAGVPVDFLYLNDYQNSEMLEEVFKVCARRTTSESVFVIHGIDRK
;
A
#
# COMPACT_ATOMS: atom_id res chain seq x y z
N MET A 1 -25.13 -8.27 -16.48
CA MET A 1 -23.91 -7.56 -16.95
C MET A 1 -24.33 -6.67 -18.12
N ASN A 2 -24.35 -5.33 -17.92
CA ASN A 2 -24.94 -4.40 -18.90
C ASN A 2 -24.10 -4.34 -20.18
N LEU A 3 -24.66 -4.80 -21.31
CA LEU A 3 -24.05 -4.78 -22.64
C LEU A 3 -23.57 -3.37 -23.04
N LEU A 4 -24.33 -2.33 -22.65
CA LEU A 4 -24.00 -0.91 -22.83
C LEU A 4 -22.68 -0.49 -22.14
N LEU A 5 -22.34 -1.08 -20.99
CA LEU A 5 -21.07 -0.83 -20.30
C LEU A 5 -19.88 -1.47 -21.03
N CYS A 6 -20.08 -2.62 -21.65
CA CYS A 6 -19.04 -3.27 -22.45
C CYS A 6 -18.71 -2.47 -23.71
N LEU A 7 -19.72 -1.88 -24.36
CA LEU A 7 -19.54 -1.02 -25.55
C LEU A 7 -18.88 0.33 -25.21
N LYS A 8 -19.10 0.87 -24.01
CA LYS A 8 -18.49 2.13 -23.56
C LYS A 8 -17.04 1.97 -23.10
N ARG A 9 -16.61 0.77 -22.68
CA ARG A 9 -15.25 0.53 -22.21
C ARG A 9 -14.13 0.95 -23.16
N PRO A 10 -14.13 0.63 -24.46
CA PRO A 10 -13.09 1.06 -25.38
C PRO A 10 -13.02 2.58 -25.53
N PHE A 11 -14.17 3.28 -25.53
CA PHE A 11 -14.22 4.74 -25.61
C PHE A 11 -13.66 5.39 -24.32
N ILE A 12 -14.01 4.85 -23.16
CA ILE A 12 -13.46 5.29 -21.89
C ILE A 12 -11.96 5.03 -21.84
N TRP A 13 -11.50 3.89 -22.35
CA TRP A 13 -10.09 3.56 -22.41
C TRP A 13 -9.34 4.53 -23.36
N LEU A 14 -9.89 4.84 -24.54
CA LEU A 14 -9.31 5.76 -25.50
C LEU A 14 -9.24 7.19 -24.95
N SER A 15 -10.31 7.67 -24.30
CA SER A 15 -10.32 9.00 -23.67
C SER A 15 -9.31 9.12 -22.53
N ARG A 16 -9.10 8.03 -21.76
CA ARG A 16 -8.11 7.97 -20.67
C ARG A 16 -6.67 7.74 -21.16
N PHE A 17 -6.49 7.29 -22.38
CA PHE A 17 -5.16 7.05 -22.94
C PHE A 17 -4.28 8.30 -22.92
N ARG A 18 -4.88 9.46 -23.19
CA ARG A 18 -4.22 10.77 -23.18
C ARG A 18 -3.67 11.18 -21.80
N TYR A 19 -4.28 10.67 -20.73
CA TYR A 19 -3.91 11.01 -19.34
C TYR A 19 -3.07 9.93 -18.66
N ARG A 20 -2.43 9.05 -19.44
CA ARG A 20 -1.57 7.99 -18.90
C ARG A 20 -0.18 8.52 -18.58
N CYS A 21 0.52 7.79 -17.68
CA CYS A 21 1.90 8.07 -17.33
C CYS A 21 2.17 9.49 -16.80
N GLY A 22 1.20 10.06 -16.07
CA GLY A 22 1.39 11.37 -15.45
C GLY A 22 1.15 12.58 -16.35
N TYR A 23 0.68 12.38 -17.60
CA TYR A 23 0.36 13.52 -18.47
C TYR A 23 -0.71 14.42 -17.85
N GLY A 24 -0.42 15.73 -17.78
CA GLY A 24 -1.33 16.70 -17.16
C GLY A 24 -1.31 16.76 -15.64
N VAL A 25 -0.41 16.02 -14.99
CA VAL A 25 -0.22 16.08 -13.53
C VAL A 25 0.80 17.17 -13.21
N HIS A 26 0.37 18.21 -12.49
CA HIS A 26 1.22 19.36 -12.16
C HIS A 26 1.94 19.23 -10.81
N SER A 27 1.49 18.34 -9.94
CA SER A 27 2.16 18.07 -8.67
C SER A 27 3.41 17.21 -8.89
N PRO A 28 4.61 17.66 -8.51
CA PRO A 28 5.84 16.88 -8.62
C PRO A 28 5.75 15.54 -7.87
N PHE A 29 5.15 15.55 -6.69
CA PHE A 29 4.92 14.35 -5.89
C PHE A 29 4.00 13.37 -6.61
N ALA A 30 2.84 13.84 -7.08
CA ALA A 30 1.88 12.98 -7.79
C ALA A 30 2.47 12.45 -9.11
N PHE A 31 3.24 13.25 -9.82
CA PHE A 31 3.93 12.83 -11.04
C PHE A 31 4.92 11.70 -10.74
N SER A 32 5.82 11.87 -9.74
CA SER A 32 6.77 10.84 -9.38
C SER A 32 6.09 9.58 -8.83
N LEU A 33 4.99 9.71 -8.07
CA LEU A 33 4.20 8.54 -7.63
C LEU A 33 3.65 7.75 -8.82
N ILE A 34 3.17 8.44 -9.84
CA ILE A 34 2.63 7.79 -11.04
C ILE A 34 3.74 7.13 -11.84
N THR A 35 4.84 7.82 -12.12
CA THR A 35 5.92 7.33 -12.99
C THR A 35 6.76 6.26 -12.31
N ASP A 36 7.22 6.52 -11.08
CA ASP A 36 8.24 5.72 -10.40
C ASP A 36 7.65 4.59 -9.55
N VAL A 37 6.34 4.66 -9.21
CA VAL A 37 5.69 3.64 -8.38
C VAL A 37 4.60 2.90 -9.15
N ILE A 38 3.62 3.61 -9.73
CA ILE A 38 2.45 2.96 -10.36
C ILE A 38 2.83 2.33 -11.70
N TYR A 39 3.49 3.08 -12.58
CA TYR A 39 3.89 2.62 -13.92
C TYR A 39 5.26 1.97 -13.98
N GLU A 40 5.98 1.89 -12.86
CA GLU A 40 7.28 1.21 -12.79
C GLU A 40 7.15 -0.27 -13.19
N LYS A 41 7.93 -0.65 -14.20
CA LYS A 41 7.93 -2.02 -14.77
C LYS A 41 9.21 -2.79 -14.49
N MET A 42 10.26 -2.11 -14.00
CA MET A 42 11.54 -2.75 -13.77
C MET A 42 11.41 -3.85 -12.71
N PRO A 43 12.00 -5.02 -12.95
CA PRO A 43 12.03 -6.06 -11.94
C PRO A 43 13.07 -5.72 -10.87
N TYR A 44 12.65 -5.70 -9.61
CA TYR A 44 13.59 -5.62 -8.49
C TYR A 44 14.14 -7.01 -8.17
N TYR A 45 15.42 -7.12 -7.88
CA TYR A 45 16.06 -8.40 -7.49
C TYR A 45 15.36 -9.06 -6.31
N ALA A 46 14.89 -8.25 -5.35
CA ALA A 46 14.13 -8.72 -4.20
C ALA A 46 12.85 -9.49 -4.56
N TYR A 47 12.27 -9.27 -5.73
CA TYR A 47 11.04 -9.97 -6.11
C TYR A 47 11.21 -11.47 -6.30
N PHE A 48 12.42 -11.93 -6.59
CA PHE A 48 12.68 -13.36 -6.73
C PHE A 48 12.65 -14.05 -5.36
N SER A 49 13.40 -13.54 -4.39
CA SER A 49 13.41 -14.08 -3.02
C SER A 49 12.03 -13.96 -2.36
N LEU A 50 11.37 -12.82 -2.49
CA LEU A 50 10.03 -12.57 -1.98
C LEU A 50 8.99 -13.56 -2.53
N LYS A 51 9.09 -13.94 -3.79
CA LYS A 51 8.20 -14.93 -4.40
C LYS A 51 8.40 -16.32 -3.81
N GLU A 52 9.64 -16.71 -3.50
CA GLU A 52 9.93 -18.01 -2.88
C GLU A 52 9.46 -18.04 -1.42
N GLU A 53 9.69 -16.97 -0.66
CA GLU A 53 9.19 -16.84 0.71
C GLU A 53 7.65 -16.82 0.76
N GLN A 54 7.01 -16.11 -0.15
CA GLN A 54 5.56 -16.13 -0.30
C GLN A 54 5.02 -17.53 -0.55
N LYS A 55 5.68 -18.34 -1.39
CA LYS A 55 5.29 -19.74 -1.61
C LYS A 55 5.41 -20.59 -0.34
N LYS A 56 6.45 -20.37 0.46
CA LYS A 56 6.63 -21.04 1.75
C LYS A 56 5.50 -20.68 2.72
N MET A 57 5.22 -19.40 2.89
CA MET A 57 4.12 -18.93 3.75
C MET A 57 2.75 -19.51 3.34
N ILE A 58 2.47 -19.57 2.03
CA ILE A 58 1.22 -20.15 1.53
C ILE A 58 1.12 -21.65 1.84
N LYS A 59 2.24 -22.38 1.81
CA LYS A 59 2.26 -23.80 2.18
C LYS A 59 2.04 -24.02 3.67
N GLU A 60 2.60 -23.16 4.51
CA GLU A 60 2.59 -23.30 5.97
C GLU A 60 1.27 -22.80 6.59
N GLN A 61 0.76 -21.70 6.12
CA GLN A 61 -0.39 -20.99 6.73
C GLN A 61 -1.68 -21.12 5.93
N GLY A 62 -1.65 -21.86 4.81
CA GLY A 62 -2.80 -21.96 3.91
C GLY A 62 -2.97 -20.70 3.04
N ARG A 63 -4.21 -20.41 2.64
CA ARG A 63 -4.53 -19.31 1.71
C ARG A 63 -4.30 -17.93 2.33
N CYS A 64 -3.07 -17.45 2.36
CA CYS A 64 -2.80 -16.03 2.54
C CYS A 64 -3.15 -15.29 1.23
N LYS A 65 -4.27 -14.60 1.23
CA LYS A 65 -4.72 -13.81 0.07
C LYS A 65 -3.90 -12.51 0.01
N GLY A 66 -2.91 -12.47 -0.86
CA GLY A 66 -2.25 -11.22 -1.21
C GLY A 66 -2.35 -11.00 -2.72
N ILE A 67 -2.85 -9.84 -3.15
CA ILE A 67 -2.85 -9.46 -4.56
C ILE A 67 -1.42 -9.04 -4.91
N GLN A 68 -0.72 -9.84 -5.70
CA GLN A 68 0.69 -9.60 -6.07
C GLN A 68 0.96 -8.17 -6.60
N LYS A 69 -0.02 -7.57 -7.28
CA LYS A 69 0.09 -6.18 -7.77
C LYS A 69 0.14 -5.19 -6.61
N VAL A 70 -0.66 -5.38 -5.56
CA VAL A 70 -0.68 -4.52 -4.37
C VAL A 70 0.64 -4.67 -3.61
N ASN A 71 1.11 -5.89 -3.40
CA ASN A 71 2.36 -6.15 -2.69
C ASN A 71 3.56 -5.49 -3.38
N ARG A 72 3.65 -5.62 -4.71
CA ARG A 72 4.71 -4.94 -5.49
C ARG A 72 4.56 -3.42 -5.48
N PHE A 73 3.34 -2.90 -5.48
CA PHE A 73 3.08 -1.47 -5.32
C PHE A 73 3.59 -0.99 -3.96
N LEU A 74 3.25 -1.67 -2.87
CA LEU A 74 3.71 -1.34 -1.52
C LEU A 74 5.24 -1.35 -1.43
N PHE A 75 5.88 -2.38 -1.97
CA PHE A 75 7.34 -2.46 -2.03
C PHE A 75 7.96 -1.24 -2.71
N ARG A 76 7.46 -0.87 -3.92
CA ARG A 76 7.97 0.29 -4.66
C ARG A 76 7.70 1.60 -3.93
N LEU A 77 6.54 1.72 -3.31
CA LEU A 77 6.16 2.92 -2.57
C LEU A 77 7.07 3.12 -1.36
N VAL A 78 7.30 2.09 -0.55
CA VAL A 78 8.22 2.14 0.59
C VAL A 78 9.65 2.43 0.11
N ASN A 79 10.09 1.77 -0.97
CA ASN A 79 11.41 2.02 -1.54
C ASN A 79 11.56 3.46 -2.08
N ARG A 80 10.49 4.10 -2.53
CA ARG A 80 10.49 5.50 -2.99
C ARG A 80 10.46 6.49 -1.84
N VAL A 81 9.62 6.24 -0.82
CA VAL A 81 9.42 7.14 0.33
C VAL A 81 10.56 7.05 1.33
N GLN A 82 11.19 5.87 1.46
CA GLN A 82 12.28 5.62 2.42
C GLN A 82 11.94 5.97 3.88
N PRO A 83 10.77 5.52 4.40
CA PRO A 83 10.33 5.88 5.75
C PRO A 83 11.30 5.33 6.82
N ALA A 84 11.46 6.03 7.94
CA ALA A 84 12.18 5.51 9.09
C ALA A 84 11.33 4.51 9.88
N THR A 85 10.01 4.71 9.89
CA THR A 85 9.04 3.84 10.59
C THR A 85 7.92 3.42 9.67
N ILE A 86 7.62 2.12 9.68
CA ILE A 86 6.50 1.51 8.95
C ILE A 86 5.54 0.90 9.97
N ILE A 87 4.30 1.32 9.95
CA ILE A 87 3.22 0.77 10.78
C ILE A 87 2.21 0.06 9.89
N GLU A 88 1.98 -1.21 10.16
CA GLU A 88 0.93 -2.00 9.51
C GLU A 88 -0.18 -2.30 10.51
N VAL A 89 -1.42 -1.92 10.18
CA VAL A 89 -2.61 -2.15 11.00
C VAL A 89 -3.54 -3.13 10.30
N GLY A 90 -3.99 -4.16 11.03
CA GLY A 90 -4.94 -5.15 10.55
C GLY A 90 -4.43 -6.58 10.62
N ARG A 91 -4.89 -7.44 9.70
CA ARG A 91 -4.52 -8.87 9.72
C ARG A 91 -3.16 -9.13 9.11
N PRO A 92 -2.38 -10.06 9.69
CA PRO A 92 -1.12 -10.48 9.09
C PRO A 92 -1.33 -10.95 7.64
N SER A 93 -0.49 -10.47 6.75
CA SER A 93 -0.62 -10.76 5.32
C SER A 93 0.73 -10.88 4.63
N ILE A 94 0.70 -11.32 3.38
CA ILE A 94 1.91 -11.33 2.53
C ILE A 94 2.45 -9.91 2.30
N SER A 95 1.62 -8.87 2.46
CA SER A 95 2.05 -7.47 2.32
C SER A 95 3.13 -7.11 3.33
N SER A 96 3.07 -7.64 4.57
CA SER A 96 4.06 -7.43 5.62
C SER A 96 5.48 -7.79 5.17
N LEU A 97 5.63 -8.91 4.46
CA LEU A 97 6.89 -9.37 3.90
C LEU A 97 7.47 -8.35 2.89
N TYR A 98 6.63 -7.81 2.02
CA TYR A 98 7.04 -6.82 1.01
C TYR A 98 7.39 -5.47 1.64
N LEU A 99 6.65 -5.04 2.67
CA LEU A 99 6.94 -3.80 3.40
C LEU A 99 8.30 -3.86 4.09
N GLN A 100 8.57 -4.94 4.83
CA GLN A 100 9.84 -5.13 5.54
C GLN A 100 11.02 -5.28 4.58
N SER A 101 10.84 -6.01 3.48
CA SER A 101 11.91 -6.24 2.51
C SER A 101 12.24 -5.00 1.68
N ALA A 102 11.32 -4.04 1.55
CA ALA A 102 11.57 -2.81 0.81
C ALA A 102 12.57 -1.89 1.52
N LYS A 103 12.56 -1.86 2.84
CA LYS A 103 13.53 -1.12 3.67
C LYS A 103 13.82 -1.87 4.97
N PRO A 104 14.76 -2.81 4.97
CA PRO A 104 15.06 -3.63 6.14
C PRO A 104 15.56 -2.85 7.36
N THR A 105 16.07 -1.63 7.16
CA THR A 105 16.55 -0.74 8.24
C THR A 105 15.46 0.08 8.90
N ALA A 106 14.22 0.08 8.34
CA ALA A 106 13.10 0.79 8.94
C ALA A 106 12.60 0.05 10.21
N GLY A 107 12.18 0.82 11.20
CA GLY A 107 11.43 0.28 12.32
C GLY A 107 10.07 -0.22 11.82
N TYR A 108 9.79 -1.51 11.98
CA TYR A 108 8.51 -2.10 11.57
C TYR A 108 7.67 -2.46 12.78
N LEU A 109 6.47 -1.91 12.82
CA LEU A 109 5.45 -2.16 13.85
C LEU A 109 4.22 -2.80 13.20
N PHE A 110 3.77 -3.90 13.79
CA PHE A 110 2.53 -4.55 13.39
C PHE A 110 1.52 -4.42 14.52
N ALA A 111 0.37 -3.83 14.24
CA ALA A 111 -0.75 -3.69 15.16
C ALA A 111 -1.96 -4.47 14.61
N PRO A 112 -2.35 -5.61 15.21
CA PRO A 112 -3.51 -6.39 14.75
C PRO A 112 -4.82 -5.62 14.91
N ASP A 113 -4.86 -4.70 15.86
CA ASP A 113 -5.98 -3.79 16.07
C ASP A 113 -5.52 -2.39 16.50
N LEU A 114 -6.48 -1.48 16.66
CA LEU A 114 -6.22 -0.09 17.04
C LEU A 114 -5.72 0.05 18.48
N SER A 115 -6.07 -0.87 19.38
CA SER A 115 -5.66 -0.79 20.78
C SER A 115 -4.14 -0.90 20.93
N GLU A 116 -3.51 -1.75 20.14
CA GLU A 116 -2.05 -1.87 20.11
C GLU A 116 -1.37 -0.62 19.49
N LEU A 117 -2.01 0.02 18.51
CA LEU A 117 -1.51 1.27 17.95
C LEU A 117 -1.46 2.42 18.98
N PHE A 118 -2.35 2.39 19.98
CA PHE A 118 -2.36 3.35 21.10
C PHE A 118 -1.19 3.15 22.07
N LEU A 119 -0.74 1.90 22.27
CA LEU A 119 0.32 1.59 23.23
C LEU A 119 1.65 2.22 22.85
N ASP A 120 1.94 2.34 21.54
CA ASP A 120 3.17 2.94 21.00
C ASP A 120 3.04 4.43 20.65
N ALA A 121 2.40 5.20 21.52
CA ALA A 121 2.06 6.61 21.28
C ALA A 121 3.26 7.54 21.01
N GLY A 122 4.49 7.10 21.31
CA GLY A 122 5.72 7.88 21.08
C GLY A 122 6.40 7.68 19.73
N VAL A 123 5.99 6.68 18.94
CA VAL A 123 6.64 6.34 17.68
C VAL A 123 6.13 7.24 16.55
N PRO A 124 7.04 7.91 15.78
CA PRO A 124 6.62 8.70 14.63
C PRO A 124 5.99 7.82 13.54
N VAL A 125 5.00 8.35 12.84
CA VAL A 125 4.28 7.64 11.77
C VAL A 125 4.74 8.18 10.42
N ASP A 126 5.76 7.58 9.83
CA ASP A 126 6.23 7.96 8.50
C ASP A 126 5.46 7.23 7.40
N PHE A 127 5.16 5.96 7.62
CA PHE A 127 4.41 5.15 6.69
C PHE A 127 3.38 4.30 7.43
N LEU A 128 2.10 4.48 7.12
CA LEU A 128 1.00 3.67 7.65
C LEU A 128 0.35 2.86 6.55
N TYR A 129 0.23 1.56 6.76
CA TYR A 129 -0.54 0.66 5.90
C TYR A 129 -1.71 0.05 6.66
N LEU A 130 -2.94 0.44 6.31
CA LEU A 130 -4.17 -0.16 6.82
C LEU A 130 -4.58 -1.29 5.89
N ASN A 131 -4.36 -2.53 6.33
CA ASN A 131 -4.54 -3.73 5.50
C ASN A 131 -5.99 -4.23 5.46
N ASP A 132 -6.75 -4.01 6.52
CA ASP A 132 -8.13 -4.51 6.66
C ASP A 132 -9.09 -3.36 7.02
N TYR A 133 -9.42 -2.55 6.00
CA TYR A 133 -10.43 -1.50 6.15
C TYR A 133 -11.80 -2.13 6.38
N GLN A 134 -12.43 -1.81 7.50
CA GLN A 134 -13.75 -2.32 7.87
C GLN A 134 -14.85 -1.28 7.68
N ASN A 135 -14.64 -0.05 8.19
CA ASN A 135 -15.60 1.03 8.12
C ASN A 135 -14.92 2.41 8.26
N SER A 136 -15.70 3.47 8.04
CA SER A 136 -15.23 4.85 8.15
C SER A 136 -14.84 5.24 9.59
N GLU A 137 -15.49 4.67 10.60
CA GLU A 137 -15.21 4.95 12.02
C GLU A 137 -13.80 4.50 12.38
N MET A 138 -13.40 3.28 11.97
CA MET A 138 -12.04 2.77 12.15
C MET A 138 -11.01 3.71 11.49
N LEU A 139 -11.32 4.22 10.31
CA LEU A 139 -10.42 5.14 9.61
C LEU A 139 -10.25 6.46 10.37
N GLU A 140 -11.36 7.03 10.87
CA GLU A 140 -11.30 8.25 11.69
C GLU A 140 -10.48 8.04 12.97
N GLU A 141 -10.61 6.90 13.63
CA GLU A 141 -9.84 6.56 14.83
C GLU A 141 -8.35 6.44 14.51
N VAL A 142 -7.99 5.72 13.43
CA VAL A 142 -6.59 5.65 12.95
C VAL A 142 -6.03 7.04 12.70
N PHE A 143 -6.76 7.90 12.01
CA PHE A 143 -6.30 9.27 11.76
C PHE A 143 -6.17 10.10 13.04
N LYS A 144 -7.11 10.01 13.98
CA LYS A 144 -7.04 10.72 15.26
C LYS A 144 -5.79 10.32 16.06
N VAL A 145 -5.49 9.02 16.09
CA VAL A 145 -4.31 8.48 16.80
C VAL A 145 -3.02 8.92 16.13
N CYS A 146 -2.97 8.84 14.81
CA CYS A 146 -1.76 9.09 14.05
C CYS A 146 -1.48 10.59 13.81
N ALA A 147 -2.51 11.44 13.75
CA ALA A 147 -2.41 12.85 13.35
C ALA A 147 -1.37 13.68 14.13
N ARG A 148 -1.16 13.36 15.41
CA ARG A 148 -0.17 14.04 16.26
C ARG A 148 1.27 13.55 16.07
N ARG A 149 1.45 12.46 15.32
CA ARG A 149 2.72 11.76 15.13
C ARG A 149 3.19 11.76 13.67
N THR A 150 2.43 12.42 12.80
CA THR A 150 2.74 12.55 11.37
C THR A 150 3.52 13.80 11.07
N THR A 151 4.30 13.74 10.00
CA THR A 151 4.96 14.87 9.36
C THR A 151 4.33 15.15 8.01
N SER A 152 4.76 16.23 7.33
CA SER A 152 4.33 16.54 5.96
C SER A 152 4.72 15.46 4.92
N GLU A 153 5.65 14.60 5.26
CA GLU A 153 6.15 13.53 4.40
C GLU A 153 5.52 12.16 4.70
N SER A 154 4.68 12.07 5.74
CA SER A 154 4.01 10.83 6.13
C SER A 154 3.06 10.33 5.05
N VAL A 155 3.08 9.04 4.78
CA VAL A 155 2.28 8.39 3.74
C VAL A 155 1.32 7.38 4.35
N PHE A 156 0.04 7.51 4.02
CA PHE A 156 -1.02 6.60 4.44
C PHE A 156 -1.52 5.80 3.25
N VAL A 157 -1.55 4.49 3.38
CA VAL A 157 -2.08 3.56 2.37
C VAL A 157 -3.21 2.74 2.97
N ILE A 158 -4.38 2.80 2.37
CA ILE A 158 -5.57 2.11 2.84
C ILE A 158 -6.00 1.09 1.78
N HIS A 159 -6.10 -0.16 2.18
CA HIS A 159 -6.50 -1.25 1.31
C HIS A 159 -7.96 -1.66 1.54
N GLY A 160 -8.72 -1.80 0.46
CA GLY A 160 -10.08 -2.35 0.53
C GLY A 160 -11.20 -1.34 0.74
N ILE A 161 -10.94 -0.06 0.51
CA ILE A 161 -11.94 1.03 0.63
C ILE A 161 -13.21 0.81 -0.23
N ASP A 162 -13.09 0.07 -1.34
CA ASP A 162 -14.21 -0.19 -2.27
C ASP A 162 -15.07 -1.41 -1.88
N ARG A 163 -14.80 -2.02 -0.73
CA ARG A 163 -15.61 -3.15 -0.25
C ARG A 163 -16.91 -2.61 0.33
N LYS A 164 -17.99 -2.72 -0.47
CA LYS A 164 -19.37 -2.54 -0.03
C LYS A 164 -19.89 -3.81 0.58
#